data_f8743fbcfbd4a068b66657c6429576d5
#
_entry.id   f8743fbcfbd4a068b66657c6429576d5
#
_cell.length_a   1.000
_cell.length_b   1.000
_cell.length_c   1.000
_cell.angle_alpha   90.00
_cell.angle_beta   90.00
_cell.angle_gamma   90.00
#
_symmetry.space_group_name_H-M   'P 1'
#
loop_
_entity.id
_entity.type
_entity.pdbx_description
1 polymer ?
#
loop_
_entity_poly.entity_id
_entity_poly.type
_entity_poly.pdbx_seq_one_letter_code
_entity_poly.pdbx_strand_id
1 'polypeptide(L)'
;MKKTRQVSCILVLLVAWTVSPETVQGAEETWIDTAANKADTAWVLVCSALVLMMTAPGLALFYGGLVRKKNILSVLMQCAALIGLMSVVWVAWGYSLAFGGDVLGGLVGGTDHLFLRGVLPAWDGTAVVVPATGSLPTSVHMVFQMMFFIITPALICGAFAERMKFSSMCIFSVLWGTLVYCPLAHWIWSDTGWLSVFNQEAQFPLLDYAGGAVVHLSSG
;
A
#
# COMPACT_ATOMS: atom_id res chain seq x y z
N MET A 1 36.09 -28.94 10.40
CA MET A 1 36.03 -28.26 9.08
C MET A 1 34.66 -27.65 8.92
N LYS A 2 34.55 -26.32 9.21
CA LYS A 2 33.34 -25.51 8.99
C LYS A 2 33.54 -24.75 7.70
N LYS A 3 32.76 -25.01 6.66
CA LYS A 3 32.68 -24.16 5.44
C LYS A 3 31.27 -23.61 5.31
N THR A 4 31.12 -22.38 5.69
CA THR A 4 30.55 -21.20 4.98
C THR A 4 29.22 -21.36 4.27
N ARG A 5 28.15 -20.87 4.96
CA ARG A 5 26.88 -20.40 4.39
C ARG A 5 26.95 -18.87 4.32
N GLN A 6 27.59 -18.32 3.32
CA GLN A 6 27.67 -16.84 3.13
C GLN A 6 27.41 -16.40 1.69
N VAL A 7 26.68 -17.15 0.89
CA VAL A 7 26.52 -16.82 -0.56
C VAL A 7 25.10 -16.32 -0.92
N SER A 8 24.11 -16.38 -0.03
CA SER A 8 22.73 -16.07 -0.41
C SER A 8 22.27 -14.61 -0.23
N CYS A 9 23.03 -13.78 0.51
CA CYS A 9 22.60 -12.37 0.70
C CYS A 9 23.11 -11.39 -0.37
N ILE A 10 24.11 -11.76 -1.16
CA ILE A 10 24.72 -10.87 -2.15
C ILE A 10 23.94 -10.86 -3.47
N LEU A 11 23.22 -11.91 -3.79
CA LEU A 11 22.47 -12.00 -5.05
C LEU A 11 21.21 -11.10 -5.10
N VAL A 12 20.63 -10.76 -3.94
CA VAL A 12 19.47 -9.87 -3.86
C VAL A 12 19.85 -8.40 -4.04
N LEU A 13 21.08 -8.02 -3.71
CA LEU A 13 21.56 -6.64 -3.83
C LEU A 13 22.10 -6.30 -5.23
N LEU A 14 22.45 -7.28 -6.06
CA LEU A 14 23.02 -7.03 -7.40
C LEU A 14 21.96 -6.89 -8.50
N VAL A 15 20.71 -7.32 -8.27
CA VAL A 15 19.61 -7.11 -9.24
C VAL A 15 19.08 -5.66 -9.19
N ALA A 16 19.38 -4.92 -8.13
CA ALA A 16 18.92 -3.53 -7.97
C ALA A 16 19.75 -2.50 -8.77
N TRP A 17 20.84 -2.90 -9.45
CA TRP A 17 21.81 -1.94 -10.06
C TRP A 17 21.85 -1.92 -11.59
N THR A 18 21.02 -2.69 -12.26
CA THR A 18 21.01 -2.73 -13.75
C THR A 18 19.76 -2.14 -14.39
N VAL A 19 18.94 -1.41 -13.64
CA VAL A 19 17.84 -0.65 -14.25
C VAL A 19 18.38 0.73 -14.63
N SER A 20 18.68 0.86 -15.92
CA SER A 20 19.05 2.13 -16.56
C SER A 20 18.00 3.22 -16.26
N PRO A 21 18.42 4.48 -16.08
CA PRO A 21 17.48 5.59 -15.84
C PRO A 21 16.83 6.08 -17.16
N GLU A 22 16.55 5.19 -18.10
CA GLU A 22 15.97 5.58 -19.38
C GLU A 22 14.49 5.20 -19.45
N THR A 23 13.72 6.26 -19.75
CA THR A 23 12.31 6.27 -20.15
C THR A 23 11.23 6.07 -19.07
N VAL A 24 11.14 7.05 -18.14
CA VAL A 24 9.81 7.47 -17.71
C VAL A 24 9.40 8.61 -18.65
N GLN A 25 8.91 8.27 -19.82
CA GLN A 25 8.28 9.22 -20.77
C GLN A 25 6.75 9.08 -20.64
N GLY A 26 6.22 9.42 -19.49
CA GLY A 26 4.93 10.05 -19.36
C GLY A 26 5.21 11.38 -18.68
N ALA A 27 4.67 12.48 -19.16
CA ALA A 27 4.79 13.74 -18.46
C ALA A 27 4.17 13.54 -17.07
N GLU A 28 5.02 13.35 -16.04
CA GLU A 28 4.55 13.28 -14.66
C GLU A 28 3.81 14.59 -14.39
N GLU A 29 2.52 14.49 -14.11
CA GLU A 29 1.72 15.65 -13.72
C GLU A 29 2.36 16.27 -12.50
N THR A 30 2.65 17.57 -12.57
CA THR A 30 3.22 18.32 -11.46
C THR A 30 2.08 18.90 -10.64
N TRP A 31 2.12 18.70 -9.31
CA TRP A 31 1.14 19.29 -8.41
C TRP A 31 1.18 20.81 -8.48
N ILE A 32 0.01 21.41 -8.76
CA ILE A 32 -0.14 22.85 -8.89
C ILE A 32 -0.72 23.41 -7.58
N ASP A 33 -0.08 24.47 -7.06
CA ASP A 33 -0.46 25.14 -5.83
C ASP A 33 -1.71 26.03 -6.02
N THR A 34 -2.88 25.40 -6.16
CA THR A 34 -4.18 26.06 -6.19
C THR A 34 -4.88 25.98 -4.83
N ALA A 35 -5.86 26.85 -4.59
CA ALA A 35 -6.65 26.78 -3.36
C ALA A 35 -7.45 25.46 -3.25
N ALA A 36 -7.96 24.93 -4.37
CA ALA A 36 -8.67 23.66 -4.43
C ALA A 36 -7.75 22.49 -4.09
N ASN A 37 -6.56 22.40 -4.72
CA ASN A 37 -5.60 21.33 -4.47
C ASN A 37 -5.08 21.35 -3.02
N LYS A 38 -4.91 22.52 -2.43
CA LYS A 38 -4.58 22.65 -1.00
C LYS A 38 -5.71 22.13 -0.09
N ALA A 39 -6.96 22.45 -0.41
CA ALA A 39 -8.11 21.97 0.36
C ALA A 39 -8.24 20.45 0.28
N ASP A 40 -8.13 19.88 -0.93
CA ASP A 40 -8.15 18.42 -1.14
C ASP A 40 -7.01 17.73 -0.38
N THR A 41 -5.81 18.29 -0.46
CA THR A 41 -4.62 17.77 0.26
C THR A 41 -4.86 17.77 1.78
N ALA A 42 -5.35 18.88 2.33
CA ALA A 42 -5.63 18.97 3.77
C ALA A 42 -6.72 17.98 4.19
N TRP A 43 -7.77 17.84 3.38
CA TRP A 43 -8.87 16.91 3.65
C TRP A 43 -8.38 15.44 3.63
N VAL A 44 -7.63 15.06 2.61
CA VAL A 44 -7.12 13.67 2.48
C VAL A 44 -6.11 13.33 3.59
N LEU A 45 -5.30 14.29 4.06
CA LEU A 45 -4.43 14.08 5.22
C LEU A 45 -5.24 13.83 6.51
N VAL A 46 -6.33 14.57 6.73
CA VAL A 46 -7.24 14.33 7.86
C VAL A 46 -7.89 12.95 7.72
N CYS A 47 -8.38 12.59 6.52
CA CYS A 47 -8.93 11.27 6.25
C CYS A 47 -7.91 10.16 6.52
N SER A 48 -6.65 10.33 6.14
CA SER A 48 -5.58 9.36 6.42
C SER A 48 -5.40 9.13 7.92
N ALA A 49 -5.39 10.19 8.71
CA ALA A 49 -5.32 10.08 10.17
C ALA A 49 -6.55 9.36 10.76
N LEU A 50 -7.75 9.63 10.23
CA LEU A 50 -8.97 8.95 10.67
C LEU A 50 -8.97 7.45 10.32
N VAL A 51 -8.48 7.06 9.14
CA VAL A 51 -8.34 5.64 8.76
C VAL A 51 -7.30 4.94 9.64
N LEU A 52 -6.18 5.61 9.95
CA LEU A 52 -5.22 5.04 10.90
C LEU A 52 -5.84 4.85 12.29
N MET A 53 -6.66 5.80 12.74
CA MET A 53 -7.41 5.69 13.99
C MET A 53 -8.40 4.50 13.96
N MET A 54 -8.97 4.15 12.82
CA MET A 54 -9.80 2.95 12.70
C MET A 54 -8.99 1.67 12.97
N THR A 55 -7.72 1.63 12.59
CA THR A 55 -6.85 0.47 12.81
C THR A 55 -6.27 0.44 14.22
N ALA A 56 -5.60 1.52 14.64
CA ALA A 56 -4.83 1.57 15.88
C ALA A 56 -5.73 1.38 17.12
N PRO A 57 -6.64 2.31 17.48
CA PRO A 57 -7.57 2.06 18.57
C PRO A 57 -8.80 1.27 18.12
N GLY A 58 -9.35 1.50 16.93
CA GLY A 58 -10.62 0.93 16.50
C GLY A 58 -10.61 -0.59 16.47
N LEU A 59 -9.87 -1.19 15.55
CA LEU A 59 -9.82 -2.66 15.42
C LEU A 59 -9.13 -3.33 16.60
N ALA A 60 -8.09 -2.70 17.16
CA ALA A 60 -7.40 -3.25 18.32
C ALA A 60 -8.36 -3.41 19.52
N LEU A 61 -9.18 -2.41 19.82
CA LEU A 61 -10.17 -2.48 20.89
C LEU A 61 -11.32 -3.41 20.52
N PHE A 62 -11.81 -3.38 19.28
CA PHE A 62 -12.88 -4.25 18.81
C PHE A 62 -12.52 -5.73 18.96
N TYR A 63 -11.40 -6.16 18.36
CA TYR A 63 -10.97 -7.56 18.50
C TYR A 63 -10.46 -7.89 19.90
N GLY A 64 -9.85 -6.92 20.59
CA GLY A 64 -9.49 -7.08 22.00
C GLY A 64 -10.70 -7.38 22.89
N GLY A 65 -11.88 -6.82 22.58
CA GLY A 65 -13.14 -7.09 23.25
C GLY A 65 -13.75 -8.47 22.96
N LEU A 66 -13.39 -9.08 21.83
CA LEU A 66 -13.94 -10.38 21.40
C LEU A 66 -13.12 -11.60 21.87
N VAL A 67 -11.87 -11.39 22.29
CA VAL A 67 -10.99 -12.47 22.76
C VAL A 67 -11.01 -12.62 24.27
N ARG A 68 -10.51 -13.75 24.76
CA ARG A 68 -10.38 -14.00 26.21
C ARG A 68 -9.45 -12.95 26.85
N LYS A 69 -9.77 -12.50 28.07
CA LYS A 69 -9.02 -11.46 28.80
C LYS A 69 -7.51 -11.65 28.78
N LYS A 70 -7.02 -12.88 28.90
CA LYS A 70 -5.58 -13.21 28.88
C LYS A 70 -4.93 -12.98 27.52
N ASN A 71 -5.67 -12.87 26.44
CA ASN A 71 -5.17 -12.75 25.08
C ASN A 71 -5.36 -11.34 24.49
N ILE A 72 -5.97 -10.41 25.22
CA ILE A 72 -6.20 -9.03 24.78
C ILE A 72 -4.88 -8.37 24.33
N LEU A 73 -3.85 -8.44 25.17
CA LEU A 73 -2.57 -7.83 24.86
C LEU A 73 -1.91 -8.42 23.59
N SER A 74 -2.12 -9.71 23.34
CA SER A 74 -1.64 -10.37 22.11
C SER A 74 -2.30 -9.80 20.86
N VAL A 75 -3.61 -9.56 20.90
CA VAL A 75 -4.34 -8.96 19.77
C VAL A 75 -3.95 -7.51 19.55
N LEU A 76 -3.85 -6.72 20.62
CA LEU A 76 -3.37 -5.34 20.55
C LEU A 76 -1.98 -5.28 19.89
N MET A 77 -1.09 -6.21 20.29
CA MET A 77 0.27 -6.29 19.75
C MET A 77 0.29 -6.72 18.27
N GLN A 78 -0.62 -7.61 17.86
CA GLN A 78 -0.79 -7.99 16.45
C GLN A 78 -1.22 -6.79 15.61
N CYS A 79 -2.21 -6.03 16.03
CA CYS A 79 -2.65 -4.82 15.33
C CYS A 79 -1.52 -3.78 15.24
N ALA A 80 -0.80 -3.53 16.34
CA ALA A 80 0.33 -2.60 16.35
C ALA A 80 1.47 -3.05 15.42
N ALA A 81 1.79 -4.34 15.42
CA ALA A 81 2.83 -4.91 14.56
C ALA A 81 2.45 -4.81 13.07
N LEU A 82 1.17 -5.00 12.73
CA LEU A 82 0.68 -4.84 11.35
C LEU A 82 0.83 -3.40 10.87
N ILE A 83 0.61 -2.40 11.71
CA ILE A 83 0.83 -1.00 11.33
C ILE A 83 2.29 -0.82 10.87
N GLY A 84 3.27 -1.25 11.65
CA GLY A 84 4.67 -1.10 11.29
C GLY A 84 5.09 -1.96 10.10
N LEU A 85 4.74 -3.26 10.12
CA LEU A 85 5.14 -4.22 9.10
C LEU A 85 4.57 -3.84 7.72
N MET A 86 3.26 -3.57 7.65
CA MET A 86 2.61 -3.28 6.38
C MET A 86 3.03 -1.90 5.84
N SER A 87 3.32 -0.93 6.69
CA SER A 87 3.91 0.35 6.24
C SER A 87 5.25 0.15 5.53
N VAL A 88 6.13 -0.69 6.08
CA VAL A 88 7.43 -1.00 5.45
C VAL A 88 7.24 -1.72 4.12
N VAL A 89 6.35 -2.70 4.06
CA VAL A 89 6.03 -3.43 2.82
C VAL A 89 5.46 -2.49 1.76
N TRP A 90 4.55 -1.59 2.16
CA TRP A 90 3.95 -0.61 1.25
C TRP A 90 4.97 0.33 0.63
N VAL A 91 5.86 0.89 1.44
CA VAL A 91 6.95 1.76 0.99
C VAL A 91 7.94 1.01 0.10
N ALA A 92 8.25 -0.23 0.42
CA ALA A 92 9.25 -1.00 -0.31
C ALA A 92 8.76 -1.42 -1.72
N TRP A 93 7.55 -1.97 -1.83
CA TRP A 93 7.01 -2.45 -3.11
C TRP A 93 5.48 -2.36 -3.25
N GLY A 94 4.71 -2.33 -2.15
CA GLY A 94 3.26 -2.41 -2.18
C GLY A 94 2.62 -1.30 -3.00
N TYR A 95 3.05 -0.04 -2.80
CA TYR A 95 2.56 1.09 -3.58
C TYR A 95 2.85 0.93 -5.08
N SER A 96 4.03 0.46 -5.44
CA SER A 96 4.41 0.22 -6.83
C SER A 96 3.54 -0.85 -7.50
N LEU A 97 3.31 -1.98 -6.80
CA LEU A 97 2.49 -3.06 -7.32
C LEU A 97 1.00 -2.70 -7.44
N ALA A 98 0.52 -1.75 -6.64
CA ALA A 98 -0.86 -1.29 -6.69
C ALA A 98 -1.09 -0.14 -7.68
N PHE A 99 -0.15 0.81 -7.78
CA PHE A 99 -0.33 2.08 -8.50
C PHE A 99 0.79 2.40 -9.51
N GLY A 100 1.74 1.48 -9.73
CA GLY A 100 2.71 1.59 -10.82
C GLY A 100 2.08 1.30 -12.18
N GLY A 101 2.82 1.60 -13.25
CA GLY A 101 2.40 1.32 -14.61
C GLY A 101 2.00 -0.15 -14.82
N ASP A 102 1.04 -0.38 -15.70
CA ASP A 102 0.48 -1.71 -15.91
C ASP A 102 1.49 -2.74 -16.41
N VAL A 103 1.48 -3.93 -15.80
CA VAL A 103 2.32 -5.08 -16.18
C VAL A 103 1.47 -6.34 -16.24
N LEU A 104 1.87 -7.27 -17.09
CA LEU A 104 1.19 -8.55 -17.29
C LEU A 104 -0.27 -8.42 -17.77
N GLY A 105 -0.59 -7.38 -18.52
CA GLY A 105 -1.93 -7.18 -19.10
C GLY A 105 -2.99 -6.81 -18.06
N GLY A 106 -2.67 -5.92 -17.15
CA GLY A 106 -3.59 -5.40 -16.13
C GLY A 106 -3.65 -6.22 -14.85
N LEU A 107 -2.75 -7.18 -14.64
CA LEU A 107 -2.80 -8.02 -13.44
C LEU A 107 -2.15 -7.36 -12.23
N VAL A 108 -1.12 -6.54 -12.42
CA VAL A 108 -0.40 -5.91 -11.32
C VAL A 108 0.37 -4.69 -11.82
N GLY A 109 0.56 -3.70 -10.98
CA GLY A 109 1.40 -2.54 -11.25
C GLY A 109 2.88 -2.91 -11.38
N GLY A 110 3.62 -2.07 -12.09
CA GLY A 110 5.04 -2.24 -12.37
C GLY A 110 5.95 -1.88 -11.19
N THR A 111 7.21 -1.63 -11.51
CA THR A 111 8.28 -1.35 -10.53
C THR A 111 8.63 0.13 -10.44
N ASP A 112 7.82 1.01 -11.03
CA ASP A 112 8.12 2.44 -11.22
C ASP A 112 8.25 3.18 -9.89
N HIS A 113 7.46 2.79 -8.89
CA HIS A 113 7.42 3.41 -7.57
C HIS A 113 8.09 2.59 -6.47
N LEU A 114 8.96 1.63 -6.83
CA LEU A 114 9.72 0.88 -5.83
C LEU A 114 10.51 1.83 -4.92
N PHE A 115 10.42 1.61 -3.62
CA PHE A 115 11.03 2.46 -2.59
C PHE A 115 10.65 3.94 -2.73
N LEU A 116 9.41 4.22 -3.17
CA LEU A 116 8.84 5.55 -3.39
C LEU A 116 9.56 6.37 -4.48
N ARG A 117 10.18 5.71 -5.46
CA ARG A 117 10.76 6.37 -6.63
C ARG A 117 9.66 7.15 -7.36
N GLY A 118 9.93 8.41 -7.74
CA GLY A 118 8.96 9.27 -8.42
C GLY A 118 7.72 9.67 -7.59
N VAL A 119 7.66 9.33 -6.31
CA VAL A 119 6.53 9.64 -5.41
C VAL A 119 6.82 10.87 -4.56
N LEU A 120 8.08 11.05 -4.17
CA LEU A 120 8.50 12.14 -3.30
C LEU A 120 8.90 13.37 -4.12
N PRO A 121 8.73 14.59 -3.56
CA PRO A 121 9.25 15.81 -4.18
C PRO A 121 10.75 15.68 -4.48
N ALA A 122 11.15 16.12 -5.65
CA ALA A 122 12.53 16.07 -6.09
C ALA A 122 12.99 17.42 -6.67
N TRP A 123 14.29 17.68 -6.62
CA TRP A 123 14.90 18.86 -7.25
C TRP A 123 15.26 18.54 -8.70
N ASP A 124 14.74 19.30 -9.67
CA ASP A 124 15.00 19.10 -11.11
C ASP A 124 16.21 19.89 -11.65
N GLY A 125 16.89 20.63 -10.78
CA GLY A 125 17.98 21.54 -11.15
C GLY A 125 17.58 23.02 -11.13
N THR A 126 16.29 23.35 -11.15
CA THR A 126 15.75 24.72 -11.14
C THR A 126 14.72 24.95 -10.03
N ALA A 127 13.87 23.97 -9.75
CA ALA A 127 12.81 24.05 -8.78
C ALA A 127 12.56 22.70 -8.08
N VAL A 128 11.76 22.73 -7.00
CA VAL A 128 11.21 21.51 -6.41
C VAL A 128 9.99 21.09 -7.21
N VAL A 129 10.08 19.95 -7.87
CA VAL A 129 8.97 19.31 -8.57
C VAL A 129 8.24 18.38 -7.58
N VAL A 130 6.94 18.55 -7.49
CA VAL A 130 6.07 17.71 -6.65
C VAL A 130 5.21 16.87 -7.60
N PRO A 131 5.44 15.54 -7.66
CA PRO A 131 4.61 14.66 -8.48
C PRO A 131 3.15 14.72 -8.03
N ALA A 132 2.21 14.66 -8.98
CA ALA A 132 0.77 14.73 -8.70
C ALA A 132 0.05 13.45 -9.13
N THR A 133 -1.01 13.15 -8.38
CA THR A 133 -2.00 12.13 -8.70
C THR A 133 -3.37 12.81 -8.57
N GLY A 134 -3.93 13.24 -9.71
CA GLY A 134 -5.09 14.11 -9.74
C GLY A 134 -4.84 15.45 -9.04
N SER A 135 -5.68 15.84 -8.09
CA SER A 135 -5.53 17.09 -7.32
C SER A 135 -4.53 16.99 -6.15
N LEU A 136 -3.97 15.81 -5.90
CA LEU A 136 -3.14 15.53 -4.72
C LEU A 136 -1.66 15.40 -5.09
N PRO A 137 -0.74 15.81 -4.20
CA PRO A 137 0.63 15.33 -4.26
C PRO A 137 0.64 13.80 -4.20
N THR A 138 1.42 13.15 -5.06
CA THR A 138 1.50 11.67 -5.10
C THR A 138 1.91 11.08 -3.75
N SER A 139 2.74 11.79 -2.97
CA SER A 139 3.10 11.40 -1.61
C SER A 139 1.90 11.36 -0.65
N VAL A 140 0.93 12.26 -0.81
CA VAL A 140 -0.31 12.27 0.00
C VAL A 140 -1.23 11.14 -0.41
N HIS A 141 -1.39 10.90 -1.72
CA HIS A 141 -2.11 9.74 -2.23
C HIS A 141 -1.49 8.43 -1.72
N MET A 142 -0.17 8.31 -1.76
CA MET A 142 0.56 7.14 -1.26
C MET A 142 0.28 6.89 0.23
N VAL A 143 0.33 7.93 1.07
CA VAL A 143 0.05 7.81 2.51
C VAL A 143 -1.41 7.41 2.75
N PHE A 144 -2.36 8.01 2.04
CA PHE A 144 -3.78 7.67 2.17
C PHE A 144 -4.03 6.20 1.82
N GLN A 145 -3.50 5.74 0.70
CA GLN A 145 -3.63 4.35 0.26
C GLN A 145 -2.89 3.36 1.18
N MET A 146 -1.79 3.77 1.81
CA MET A 146 -1.09 2.99 2.82
C MET A 146 -2.00 2.64 4.00
N MET A 147 -2.88 3.54 4.41
CA MET A 147 -3.81 3.28 5.53
C MET A 147 -4.74 2.10 5.24
N PHE A 148 -5.17 1.94 4.00
CA PHE A 148 -6.01 0.81 3.58
C PHE A 148 -5.20 -0.49 3.47
N PHE A 149 -3.96 -0.42 3.02
CA PHE A 149 -3.06 -1.57 3.02
C PHE A 149 -2.75 -2.07 4.44
N ILE A 150 -2.75 -1.20 5.43
CA ILE A 150 -2.56 -1.55 6.84
C ILE A 150 -3.83 -2.16 7.43
N ILE A 151 -5.00 -1.52 7.22
CA ILE A 151 -6.24 -1.94 7.89
C ILE A 151 -6.74 -3.28 7.36
N THR A 152 -6.54 -3.58 6.08
CA THR A 152 -7.14 -4.77 5.45
C THR A 152 -6.66 -6.09 6.07
N PRO A 153 -5.36 -6.38 6.23
CA PRO A 153 -4.93 -7.57 6.97
C PRO A 153 -5.27 -7.50 8.46
N ALA A 154 -5.43 -6.29 9.03
CA ALA A 154 -5.90 -6.16 10.41
C ALA A 154 -7.38 -6.60 10.57
N LEU A 155 -8.22 -6.45 9.54
CA LEU A 155 -9.58 -7.01 9.53
C LEU A 155 -9.59 -8.53 9.57
N ILE A 156 -8.60 -9.20 8.93
CA ILE A 156 -8.46 -10.66 8.97
C ILE A 156 -8.04 -11.15 10.38
N CYS A 157 -7.52 -10.25 11.22
CA CYS A 157 -7.01 -10.61 12.56
C CYS A 157 -8.05 -11.38 13.41
N GLY A 158 -9.35 -11.09 13.25
CA GLY A 158 -10.40 -11.83 13.94
C GLY A 158 -10.43 -13.32 13.63
N ALA A 159 -10.07 -13.73 12.42
CA ALA A 159 -10.07 -15.13 12.00
C ALA A 159 -8.92 -15.94 12.62
N PHE A 160 -7.76 -15.33 12.84
CA PHE A 160 -6.58 -16.02 13.37
C PHE A 160 -6.22 -15.63 14.81
N ALA A 161 -6.94 -14.70 15.42
CA ALA A 161 -6.76 -14.38 16.84
C ALA A 161 -6.87 -15.65 17.69
N GLU A 162 -5.97 -15.82 18.67
CA GLU A 162 -5.85 -16.99 19.54
C GLU A 162 -5.47 -18.32 18.86
N ARG A 163 -5.30 -18.37 17.53
CA ARG A 163 -5.09 -19.61 16.76
C ARG A 163 -3.78 -19.66 16.01
N MET A 164 -3.23 -18.51 15.60
CA MET A 164 -2.03 -18.42 14.79
C MET A 164 -0.85 -17.87 15.60
N LYS A 165 0.35 -18.38 15.34
CA LYS A 165 1.59 -17.83 15.88
C LYS A 165 1.86 -16.45 15.29
N PHE A 166 2.44 -15.55 16.09
CA PHE A 166 2.76 -14.19 15.66
C PHE A 166 3.61 -14.14 14.37
N SER A 167 4.67 -14.94 14.31
CA SER A 167 5.53 -15.01 13.10
C SER A 167 4.78 -15.48 11.86
N SER A 168 3.88 -16.45 12.01
CA SER A 168 3.05 -16.93 10.89
C SER A 168 2.07 -15.86 10.42
N MET A 169 1.50 -15.08 11.33
CA MET A 169 0.66 -13.93 11.01
C MET A 169 1.44 -12.87 10.22
N CYS A 170 2.67 -12.55 10.63
CA CYS A 170 3.51 -11.59 9.89
C CYS A 170 3.80 -12.07 8.46
N ILE A 171 4.22 -13.34 8.29
CA ILE A 171 4.51 -13.91 6.96
C ILE A 171 3.23 -13.94 6.11
N PHE A 172 2.12 -14.40 6.67
CA PHE A 172 0.83 -14.42 5.99
C PHE A 172 0.44 -13.03 5.50
N SER A 173 0.50 -12.01 6.37
CA SER A 173 0.09 -10.65 6.03
C SER A 173 0.94 -10.04 4.92
N VAL A 174 2.25 -10.27 4.91
CA VAL A 174 3.14 -9.81 3.83
C VAL A 174 2.81 -10.51 2.51
N LEU A 175 2.66 -11.84 2.52
CA LEU A 175 2.34 -12.60 1.32
C LEU A 175 0.94 -12.24 0.80
N TRP A 176 -0.05 -12.20 1.68
CA TRP A 176 -1.43 -11.86 1.31
C TRP A 176 -1.52 -10.42 0.79
N GLY A 177 -0.88 -9.46 1.46
CA GLY A 177 -0.83 -8.07 1.01
C GLY A 177 -0.21 -7.93 -0.37
N THR A 178 0.88 -8.68 -0.63
CA THR A 178 1.58 -8.63 -1.93
C THR A 178 0.81 -9.35 -3.03
N LEU A 179 0.28 -10.56 -2.78
CA LEU A 179 -0.28 -11.44 -3.81
C LEU A 179 -1.79 -11.28 -4.01
N VAL A 180 -2.50 -10.75 -3.02
CA VAL A 180 -3.96 -10.58 -3.08
C VAL A 180 -4.35 -9.11 -3.10
N TYR A 181 -3.91 -8.36 -2.09
CA TYR A 181 -4.34 -6.97 -1.96
C TYR A 181 -3.79 -6.07 -3.08
N CYS A 182 -2.48 -6.11 -3.37
CA CYS A 182 -1.90 -5.24 -4.38
C CYS A 182 -2.51 -5.46 -5.78
N PRO A 183 -2.70 -6.69 -6.27
CA PRO A 183 -3.41 -6.90 -7.52
C PRO A 183 -4.86 -6.38 -7.50
N LEU A 184 -5.63 -6.64 -6.45
CA LEU A 184 -7.01 -6.14 -6.34
C LEU A 184 -7.06 -4.61 -6.32
N ALA A 185 -6.17 -3.94 -5.58
CA ALA A 185 -6.06 -2.49 -5.57
C ALA A 185 -5.69 -1.96 -6.96
N HIS A 186 -4.78 -2.64 -7.67
CA HIS A 186 -4.43 -2.28 -9.05
C HIS A 186 -5.64 -2.40 -9.98
N TRP A 187 -6.38 -3.49 -9.93
CA TRP A 187 -7.53 -3.70 -10.80
C TRP A 187 -8.64 -2.68 -10.63
N ILE A 188 -8.88 -2.22 -9.39
CA ILE A 188 -10.08 -1.46 -9.03
C ILE A 188 -9.77 0.03 -8.82
N TRP A 189 -8.62 0.36 -8.28
CA TRP A 189 -8.28 1.74 -7.88
C TRP A 189 -7.20 2.41 -8.72
N SER A 190 -6.43 1.66 -9.53
CA SER A 190 -5.47 2.27 -10.45
C SER A 190 -6.17 2.86 -11.67
N ASP A 191 -5.63 3.91 -12.22
CA ASP A 191 -6.07 4.52 -13.49
C ASP A 191 -5.88 3.60 -14.71
N THR A 192 -5.04 2.58 -14.58
CA THR A 192 -4.81 1.53 -15.60
C THR A 192 -5.55 0.23 -15.31
N GLY A 193 -6.23 0.13 -14.17
CA GLY A 193 -6.93 -1.08 -13.74
C GLY A 193 -8.12 -1.46 -14.64
N TRP A 194 -8.27 -2.72 -14.98
CA TRP A 194 -9.32 -3.20 -15.88
C TRP A 194 -10.74 -3.21 -15.29
N LEU A 195 -10.86 -3.08 -13.96
CA LEU A 195 -12.13 -2.88 -13.23
C LEU A 195 -12.28 -1.45 -12.70
N SER A 196 -11.32 -0.57 -12.98
CA SER A 196 -11.32 0.76 -12.41
C SER A 196 -12.29 1.70 -13.11
N VAL A 197 -13.06 2.45 -12.32
CA VAL A 197 -13.89 3.55 -12.85
C VAL A 197 -13.05 4.74 -13.32
N PHE A 198 -11.79 4.82 -12.92
CA PHE A 198 -10.85 5.86 -13.37
C PHE A 198 -10.21 5.51 -14.71
N ASN A 199 -10.27 4.26 -15.15
CA ASN A 199 -9.80 3.81 -16.44
C ASN A 199 -10.93 3.91 -17.48
N GLN A 200 -10.79 4.81 -18.45
CA GLN A 200 -11.78 5.01 -19.52
C GLN A 200 -11.90 3.80 -20.47
N GLU A 201 -10.89 2.93 -20.49
CA GLU A 201 -10.86 1.72 -21.33
C GLU A 201 -11.35 0.46 -20.58
N ALA A 202 -11.71 0.60 -19.30
CA ALA A 202 -12.17 -0.53 -18.51
C ALA A 202 -13.47 -1.11 -19.07
N GLN A 203 -13.48 -2.41 -19.33
CA GLN A 203 -14.64 -3.10 -19.89
C GLN A 203 -15.76 -3.32 -18.87
N PHE A 204 -15.41 -3.46 -17.60
CA PHE A 204 -16.34 -3.74 -16.50
C PHE A 204 -16.02 -2.85 -15.28
N PRO A 205 -16.23 -1.51 -15.39
CA PRO A 205 -15.90 -0.62 -14.29
C PRO A 205 -16.73 -0.94 -13.05
N LEU A 206 -16.05 -1.16 -11.94
CA LEU A 206 -16.62 -1.46 -10.63
C LEU A 206 -16.59 -0.22 -9.74
N LEU A 207 -17.75 0.20 -9.25
CA LEU A 207 -17.85 1.27 -8.26
C LEU A 207 -17.52 0.72 -6.86
N ASP A 208 -16.39 1.12 -6.33
CA ASP A 208 -15.95 0.82 -4.98
C ASP A 208 -15.89 2.09 -4.13
N TYR A 209 -17.00 2.42 -3.46
CA TYR A 209 -17.13 3.70 -2.73
C TYR A 209 -16.28 3.79 -1.47
N ALA A 210 -16.14 2.69 -0.74
CA ALA A 210 -15.54 2.68 0.59
C ALA A 210 -14.69 1.42 0.84
N GLY A 211 -14.03 0.92 -0.20
CA GLY A 211 -13.24 -0.30 -0.10
C GLY A 211 -14.09 -1.57 -0.02
N GLY A 212 -15.33 -1.54 -0.54
CA GLY A 212 -16.22 -2.70 -0.51
C GLY A 212 -15.62 -3.92 -1.17
N ALA A 213 -14.94 -3.74 -2.32
CA ALA A 213 -14.27 -4.81 -3.02
C ALA A 213 -12.81 -4.98 -2.55
N VAL A 214 -12.00 -3.92 -2.59
CA VAL A 214 -10.57 -4.03 -2.29
C VAL A 214 -10.31 -4.39 -0.83
N VAL A 215 -11.05 -3.80 0.11
CA VAL A 215 -10.83 -4.02 1.55
C VAL A 215 -11.73 -5.13 2.09
N HIS A 216 -13.05 -4.96 1.99
CA HIS A 216 -13.99 -5.82 2.71
C HIS A 216 -14.18 -7.19 2.06
N LEU A 217 -14.36 -7.26 0.75
CA LEU A 217 -14.48 -8.54 0.04
C LEU A 217 -13.19 -9.35 0.14
N SER A 218 -12.03 -8.70 0.05
CA SER A 218 -10.75 -9.40 0.10
C SER A 218 -10.36 -9.89 1.49
N SER A 219 -10.81 -9.21 2.54
CA SER A 219 -10.53 -9.58 3.94
C SER A 219 -11.59 -10.47 4.59
N GLY A 220 -12.80 -10.51 4.05
CA GLY A 220 -13.93 -11.31 4.54
C GLY A 220 -13.91 -12.72 4.03
#